data_dcd5ead46d1a492dc8452654b53cc218
#
_entry.id   dcd5ead46d1a492dc8452654b53cc218
#
_cell.length_a   1.000
_cell.length_b   1.000
_cell.length_c   1.000
_cell.angle_alpha   90.00
_cell.angle_beta   90.00
_cell.angle_gamma   90.00
#
_symmetry.space_group_name_H-M   'P 1'
#
loop_
_entity.id
_entity.type
_entity.pdbx_description
1 polymer ?
#
loop_
_entity_poly.entity_id
_entity_poly.type
_entity_poly.pdbx_seq_one_letter_code
_entity_poly.pdbx_strand_id
1 'polypeptide(L)'
;MPKDRTAAGFVLVCEAKGQRLYLLLQNARHGAWGFPKGHSEDDETPMETALRETREETGITDLQVVPGFEISDTYQVHTPKRGEYRKTVTYFLARTPKAAHVQSHEHAASGWFDYTEAREKLAFPALQETLKKAEAALKGEKG
;
A
#
# COMPACT_ATOMS: atom_id res chain seq x y z
N MET A 1 -4.50 22.84 17.99
CA MET A 1 -4.35 22.57 16.55
C MET A 1 -4.12 21.08 16.32
N PRO A 2 -4.92 20.46 15.48
CA PRO A 2 -4.69 19.06 15.16
C PRO A 2 -3.36 18.89 14.44
N LYS A 3 -2.63 17.87 14.80
CA LYS A 3 -1.38 17.56 14.13
C LYS A 3 -1.67 16.84 12.82
N ASP A 4 -0.99 17.26 11.76
CA ASP A 4 -1.00 16.48 10.52
C ASP A 4 -0.35 15.13 10.77
N ARG A 5 -0.84 14.11 10.07
CA ARG A 5 -0.33 12.76 10.24
C ARG A 5 0.22 12.25 8.93
N THR A 6 1.20 11.39 9.03
CA THR A 6 1.78 10.74 7.86
C THR A 6 1.67 9.23 7.99
N ALA A 7 1.53 8.59 6.85
CA ALA A 7 1.51 7.14 6.75
C ALA A 7 2.27 6.75 5.50
N ALA A 8 2.71 5.51 5.43
CA ALA A 8 3.39 5.02 4.24
C ALA A 8 3.17 3.53 4.07
N GLY A 9 3.27 3.07 2.85
CA GLY A 9 3.11 1.67 2.53
C GLY A 9 3.70 1.33 1.18
N PHE A 10 3.44 0.11 0.75
CA PHE A 10 3.94 -0.41 -0.51
C PHE A 10 2.84 -0.92 -1.40
N VAL A 11 2.95 -0.64 -2.68
CA VAL A 11 2.30 -1.47 -3.69
C VAL A 11 3.24 -2.67 -3.87
N LEU A 12 2.80 -3.84 -3.43
CA LEU A 12 3.59 -5.06 -3.54
C LEU A 12 3.15 -5.86 -4.76
N VAL A 13 4.12 -6.25 -5.57
CA VAL A 13 3.85 -7.02 -6.76
C VAL A 13 4.68 -8.29 -6.75
N CYS A 14 4.05 -9.39 -7.19
CA CYS A 14 4.71 -10.65 -7.43
C CYS A 14 4.51 -11.02 -8.89
N GLU A 15 5.59 -11.35 -9.58
CA GLU A 15 5.47 -11.79 -10.97
C GLU A 15 5.60 -13.31 -11.02
N ALA A 16 4.52 -13.97 -11.41
CA ALA A 16 4.46 -15.42 -11.44
C ALA A 16 3.78 -15.88 -12.74
N LYS A 17 4.40 -16.80 -13.45
CA LYS A 17 3.85 -17.39 -14.67
C LYS A 17 3.40 -16.35 -15.70
N GLY A 18 4.20 -15.29 -15.85
CA GLY A 18 3.90 -14.22 -16.80
C GLY A 18 2.85 -13.22 -16.36
N GLN A 19 2.35 -13.35 -15.14
CA GLN A 19 1.36 -12.43 -14.59
C GLN A 19 1.95 -11.61 -13.47
N ARG A 20 1.49 -10.36 -13.36
CA ARG A 20 1.76 -9.53 -12.20
C ARG A 20 0.57 -9.62 -11.27
N LEU A 21 0.84 -9.98 -10.01
CA LEU A 21 -0.19 -10.06 -8.98
C LEU A 21 0.11 -9.03 -7.92
N TYR A 22 -0.91 -8.28 -7.52
CA TYR A 22 -0.80 -7.21 -6.53
C TYR A 22 -1.46 -7.62 -5.23
N LEU A 23 -0.80 -7.34 -4.11
CA LEU A 23 -1.35 -7.66 -2.80
C LEU A 23 -2.30 -6.57 -2.34
N LEU A 24 -3.52 -6.95 -2.01
CA LEU A 24 -4.50 -6.06 -1.39
C LEU A 24 -4.96 -6.64 -0.07
N LEU A 25 -5.24 -5.75 0.87
CA LEU A 25 -5.78 -6.09 2.18
C LEU A 25 -7.14 -5.43 2.32
N GLN A 26 -8.11 -6.15 2.89
CA GLN A 26 -9.44 -5.60 3.13
C GLN A 26 -9.54 -5.11 4.56
N ASN A 27 -9.89 -3.84 4.74
CA ASN A 27 -10.04 -3.25 6.06
C ASN A 27 -11.21 -3.90 6.80
N ALA A 28 -10.98 -4.30 8.06
CA ALA A 28 -11.99 -5.02 8.84
C ALA A 28 -13.16 -4.12 9.25
N ARG A 29 -12.95 -2.81 9.34
CA ARG A 29 -14.00 -1.88 9.78
C ARG A 29 -14.95 -1.49 8.67
N HIS A 30 -14.41 -0.99 7.55
CA HIS A 30 -15.26 -0.45 6.48
C HIS A 30 -15.27 -1.29 5.22
N GLY A 31 -14.51 -2.38 5.21
CA GLY A 31 -14.55 -3.33 4.10
C GLY A 31 -13.85 -2.92 2.82
N ALA A 32 -13.24 -1.74 2.80
CA ALA A 32 -12.54 -1.30 1.60
C ALA A 32 -11.19 -2.01 1.44
N TRP A 33 -10.83 -2.29 0.20
CA TRP A 33 -9.55 -2.88 -0.12
C TRP A 33 -8.49 -1.80 -0.35
N GLY A 34 -7.28 -2.06 0.07
CA GLY A 34 -6.16 -1.14 -0.12
C GLY A 34 -4.82 -1.84 -0.04
N PHE A 35 -3.75 -1.06 -0.11
CA PHE A 35 -2.39 -1.59 0.00
C PHE A 35 -1.94 -1.63 1.45
N PRO A 36 -0.97 -2.51 1.79
CA PRO A 36 -0.38 -2.48 3.14
C PRO A 36 0.19 -1.10 3.45
N LYS A 37 -0.21 -0.52 4.56
CA LYS A 37 0.28 0.79 5.00
C LYS A 37 -0.02 1.00 6.46
N GLY A 38 0.64 1.98 7.06
CA GLY A 38 0.33 2.39 8.41
C GLY A 38 0.98 3.71 8.75
N HIS A 39 0.67 4.21 9.94
CA HIS A 39 1.12 5.51 10.40
C HIS A 39 2.60 5.51 10.77
N SER A 40 3.27 6.60 10.46
CA SER A 40 4.67 6.80 10.83
C SER A 40 4.78 6.99 12.34
N GLU A 41 5.83 6.41 12.90
CA GLU A 41 6.26 6.70 14.26
C GLU A 41 7.21 7.88 14.24
N ASP A 42 7.43 8.48 15.41
CA ASP A 42 8.32 9.63 15.51
C ASP A 42 9.69 9.29 14.93
N ASP A 43 10.23 10.20 14.14
CA ASP A 43 11.54 10.10 13.52
C ASP A 43 11.68 9.07 12.40
N GLU A 44 10.59 8.40 12.04
CA GLU A 44 10.65 7.50 10.87
C GLU A 44 10.57 8.28 9.57
N THR A 45 11.40 7.89 8.61
CA THR A 45 11.21 8.33 7.23
C THR A 45 10.03 7.56 6.62
N PRO A 46 9.42 8.07 5.53
CA PRO A 46 8.35 7.32 4.87
C PRO A 46 8.78 5.91 4.46
N MET A 47 9.99 5.74 3.97
CA MET A 47 10.46 4.40 3.59
C MET A 47 10.57 3.48 4.79
N GLU A 48 11.07 3.98 5.92
CA GLU A 48 11.14 3.18 7.15
C GLU A 48 9.76 2.76 7.62
N THR A 49 8.80 3.68 7.57
CA THR A 49 7.42 3.39 7.93
C THR A 49 6.84 2.31 7.02
N ALA A 50 7.03 2.46 5.71
CA ALA A 50 6.50 1.51 4.74
C ALA A 50 7.08 0.11 4.95
N LEU A 51 8.37 0.01 5.21
CA LEU A 51 9.02 -1.28 5.45
C LEU A 51 8.51 -1.92 6.74
N ARG A 52 8.42 -1.14 7.81
CA ARG A 52 7.94 -1.65 9.09
C ARG A 52 6.50 -2.11 9.02
N GLU A 53 5.62 -1.26 8.49
CA GLU A 53 4.19 -1.58 8.42
C GLU A 53 3.91 -2.76 7.51
N THR A 54 4.63 -2.85 6.39
CA THR A 54 4.47 -4.00 5.50
C THR A 54 4.84 -5.29 6.21
N ARG A 55 5.97 -5.29 6.95
CA ARG A 55 6.38 -6.46 7.72
C ARG A 55 5.34 -6.82 8.78
N GLU A 56 4.83 -5.81 9.50
CA GLU A 56 3.86 -6.04 10.57
C GLU A 56 2.53 -6.57 10.03
N GLU A 57 2.08 -6.03 8.91
CA GLU A 57 0.76 -6.39 8.36
C GLU A 57 0.79 -7.64 7.50
N THR A 58 1.90 -7.95 6.88
CA THR A 58 1.96 -9.05 5.92
C THR A 58 2.96 -10.14 6.27
N GLY A 59 3.94 -9.84 7.10
CA GLY A 59 5.04 -10.76 7.37
C GLY A 59 6.08 -10.83 6.26
N ILE A 60 5.89 -10.09 5.17
CA ILE A 60 6.80 -10.13 4.03
C ILE A 60 7.99 -9.22 4.30
N THR A 61 9.20 -9.79 4.18
CA THR A 61 10.44 -9.05 4.40
C THR A 61 11.35 -9.06 3.17
N ASP A 62 11.11 -9.96 2.24
CA ASP A 62 11.93 -10.11 1.04
C ASP A 62 11.40 -9.20 -0.05
N LEU A 63 11.85 -7.96 -0.04
CA LEU A 63 11.35 -6.91 -0.92
C LEU A 63 12.48 -6.36 -1.79
N GLN A 64 12.20 -6.21 -3.08
CA GLN A 64 13.06 -5.48 -3.99
C GLN A 64 12.38 -4.17 -4.33
N VAL A 65 12.82 -3.09 -3.69
CA VAL A 65 12.22 -1.77 -3.89
C VAL A 65 12.54 -1.27 -5.29
N VAL A 66 11.52 -0.81 -5.99
CA VAL A 66 11.69 -0.24 -7.32
C VAL A 66 12.13 1.22 -7.17
N PRO A 67 13.32 1.58 -7.62
CA PRO A 67 13.82 2.95 -7.45
C PRO A 67 12.97 3.97 -8.19
N GLY A 68 12.82 5.14 -7.60
CA GLY A 68 12.16 6.27 -8.26
C GLY A 68 10.65 6.27 -8.18
N PHE A 69 10.03 5.24 -7.64
CA PHE A 69 8.58 5.24 -7.49
C PHE A 69 8.21 5.74 -6.10
N GLU A 70 7.53 6.87 -6.06
CA GLU A 70 7.05 7.45 -4.82
C GLU A 70 5.84 8.32 -5.14
N ILE A 71 4.68 7.96 -4.59
CA ILE A 71 3.44 8.70 -4.83
C ILE A 71 2.83 9.06 -3.50
N SER A 72 2.54 10.33 -3.31
CA SER A 72 1.90 10.81 -2.08
C SER A 72 0.53 11.38 -2.40
N ASP A 73 -0.39 11.19 -1.47
CA ASP A 73 -1.72 11.74 -1.53
C ASP A 73 -2.07 12.34 -0.18
N THR A 74 -2.59 13.56 -0.18
CA THR A 74 -2.95 14.26 1.05
C THR A 74 -4.44 14.54 1.05
N TYR A 75 -5.11 14.21 2.16
CA TYR A 75 -6.54 14.43 2.28
C TYR A 75 -6.90 14.79 3.71
N GLN A 76 -8.07 15.40 3.85
CA GLN A 76 -8.61 15.79 5.15
C GLN A 76 -9.26 14.59 5.82
N VAL A 77 -8.98 14.44 7.11
CA VAL A 77 -9.63 13.43 7.94
C VAL A 77 -10.38 14.16 9.04
N HIS A 78 -11.62 13.75 9.26
CA HIS A 78 -12.45 14.31 10.34
C HIS A 78 -12.85 13.19 11.28
N THR A 79 -12.51 13.32 12.54
CA THR A 79 -12.94 12.35 13.54
C THR A 79 -13.50 13.09 14.76
N PRO A 80 -14.48 12.49 15.46
CA PRO A 80 -15.01 13.10 16.68
C PRO A 80 -13.96 13.31 17.76
N LYS A 81 -12.97 12.44 17.78
CA LYS A 81 -11.95 12.44 18.82
C LYS A 81 -10.83 13.43 18.58
N ARG A 82 -10.44 13.62 17.31
CA ARG A 82 -9.25 14.39 16.96
C ARG A 82 -9.56 15.68 16.20
N GLY A 83 -10.83 15.87 15.83
CA GLY A 83 -11.22 16.97 14.96
C GLY A 83 -10.71 16.76 13.55
N GLU A 84 -10.38 17.84 12.87
CA GLU A 84 -9.89 17.79 11.49
C GLU A 84 -8.37 17.85 11.46
N TYR A 85 -7.77 17.01 10.61
CA TYR A 85 -6.33 17.04 10.37
C TYR A 85 -6.06 16.57 8.96
N ARG A 86 -4.88 16.90 8.44
CA ARG A 86 -4.45 16.42 7.13
C ARG A 86 -3.66 15.13 7.31
N LYS A 87 -3.91 14.19 6.42
CA LYS A 87 -3.17 12.93 6.38
C LYS A 87 -2.49 12.79 5.03
N THR A 88 -1.19 12.59 5.05
CA THR A 88 -0.42 12.33 3.84
C THR A 88 0.02 10.88 3.85
N VAL A 89 -0.34 10.14 2.81
CA VAL A 89 0.06 8.75 2.64
C VAL A 89 1.00 8.66 1.46
N THR A 90 2.15 8.04 1.67
CA THR A 90 3.15 7.84 0.62
C THR A 90 3.25 6.37 0.29
N TYR A 91 3.16 6.03 -0.99
CA TYR A 91 3.30 4.65 -1.46
C TYR A 91 4.56 4.50 -2.28
N PHE A 92 5.30 3.44 -1.97
CA PHE A 92 6.44 2.98 -2.74
C PHE A 92 6.04 1.71 -3.48
N LEU A 93 6.90 1.21 -4.33
CA LEU A 93 6.65 0.01 -5.12
C LEU A 93 7.76 -0.99 -4.84
N ALA A 94 7.40 -2.24 -4.62
CA ALA A 94 8.40 -3.29 -4.42
C ALA A 94 7.94 -4.61 -5.03
N ARG A 95 8.91 -5.38 -5.49
CA ARG A 95 8.70 -6.75 -5.94
C ARG A 95 8.99 -7.71 -4.81
N THR A 96 8.21 -8.77 -4.73
CA THR A 96 8.48 -9.89 -3.83
C THR A 96 8.52 -11.18 -4.66
N PRO A 97 9.37 -12.15 -4.31
CA PRO A 97 9.61 -13.31 -5.19
C PRO A 97 8.44 -14.27 -5.30
N LYS A 98 7.52 -14.25 -4.34
CA LYS A 98 6.37 -15.16 -4.38
C LYS A 98 5.16 -14.50 -3.73
N ALA A 99 3.98 -14.98 -4.12
CA ALA A 99 2.72 -14.53 -3.55
C ALA A 99 2.49 -15.22 -2.20
N ALA A 100 3.17 -14.73 -1.17
CA ALA A 100 3.14 -15.35 0.14
C ALA A 100 1.77 -15.23 0.80
N HIS A 101 1.41 -16.23 1.59
CA HIS A 101 0.19 -16.17 2.38
C HIS A 101 0.33 -15.09 3.46
N VAL A 102 -0.66 -14.22 3.55
CA VAL A 102 -0.65 -13.11 4.48
C VAL A 102 -1.58 -13.40 5.64
N GLN A 103 -1.06 -13.25 6.86
CA GLN A 103 -1.87 -13.31 8.06
C GLN A 103 -1.86 -11.94 8.73
N SER A 104 -3.02 -11.33 8.82
CA SER A 104 -3.16 -10.05 9.49
C SER A 104 -4.36 -10.10 10.41
N HIS A 105 -4.14 -9.71 11.66
CA HIS A 105 -5.23 -9.68 12.65
C HIS A 105 -6.10 -8.43 12.49
N GLU A 106 -5.63 -7.44 11.75
CA GLU A 106 -6.34 -6.18 11.59
C GLU A 106 -7.18 -6.11 10.34
N HIS A 107 -7.09 -7.13 9.47
CA HIS A 107 -7.77 -7.11 8.19
C HIS A 107 -8.72 -8.29 8.06
N ALA A 108 -9.85 -8.06 7.39
CA ALA A 108 -10.87 -9.09 7.18
C ALA A 108 -10.42 -10.12 6.15
N ALA A 109 -9.65 -9.70 5.16
CA ALA A 109 -9.21 -10.57 4.09
C ALA A 109 -7.96 -10.00 3.43
N SER A 110 -7.28 -10.83 2.67
CA SER A 110 -6.15 -10.44 1.84
C SER A 110 -6.13 -11.30 0.59
N GLY A 111 -5.44 -10.83 -0.43
CA GLY A 111 -5.27 -11.63 -1.63
C GLY A 111 -4.34 -10.98 -2.63
N TRP A 112 -3.86 -11.81 -3.54
CA TRP A 112 -3.03 -11.39 -4.65
C TRP A 112 -3.90 -11.40 -5.91
N PHE A 113 -3.99 -10.26 -6.57
CA PHE A 113 -4.92 -10.07 -7.69
C PHE A 113 -4.17 -9.54 -8.90
N ASP A 114 -4.59 -9.97 -10.09
CA ASP A 114 -4.04 -9.35 -11.29
C ASP A 114 -4.47 -7.88 -11.36
N TYR A 115 -3.92 -7.15 -12.31
CA TYR A 115 -4.15 -5.70 -12.40
C TYR A 115 -5.64 -5.36 -12.50
N THR A 116 -6.37 -6.07 -13.36
CA THR A 116 -7.78 -5.79 -13.58
C THR A 116 -8.60 -6.04 -12.32
N GLU A 117 -8.39 -7.19 -11.67
CA GLU A 117 -9.09 -7.51 -10.43
C GLU A 117 -8.74 -6.53 -9.31
N ALA A 118 -7.44 -6.23 -9.17
CA ALA A 118 -6.99 -5.32 -8.14
C ALA A 118 -7.63 -3.94 -8.32
N ARG A 119 -7.66 -3.45 -9.54
CA ARG A 119 -8.27 -2.16 -9.85
C ARG A 119 -9.75 -2.13 -9.50
N GLU A 120 -10.46 -3.22 -9.80
CA GLU A 120 -11.89 -3.30 -9.51
C GLU A 120 -12.17 -3.35 -8.01
N LYS A 121 -11.29 -3.99 -7.23
CA LYS A 121 -11.48 -4.08 -5.79
C LYS A 121 -11.18 -2.77 -5.07
N LEU A 122 -10.26 -1.97 -5.60
CA LEU A 122 -9.92 -0.69 -5.00
C LEU A 122 -11.06 0.31 -5.19
N ALA A 123 -11.75 0.64 -4.09
CA ALA A 123 -12.91 1.51 -4.14
C ALA A 123 -12.55 2.99 -4.28
N PHE A 124 -11.35 3.39 -3.87
CA PHE A 124 -10.95 4.78 -3.86
C PHE A 124 -10.19 5.14 -5.14
N PRO A 125 -10.63 6.19 -5.86
CA PRO A 125 -9.96 6.59 -7.10
C PRO A 125 -8.47 6.88 -6.95
N ALA A 126 -8.05 7.44 -5.82
CA ALA A 126 -6.64 7.73 -5.58
C ALA A 126 -5.81 6.45 -5.57
N LEU A 127 -6.33 5.35 -5.00
CA LEU A 127 -5.63 4.08 -4.97
C LEU A 127 -5.61 3.41 -6.35
N GLN A 128 -6.70 3.55 -7.11
CA GLN A 128 -6.74 3.06 -8.48
C GLN A 128 -5.68 3.75 -9.33
N GLU A 129 -5.52 5.06 -9.14
CA GLU A 129 -4.50 5.82 -9.86
C GLU A 129 -3.09 5.41 -9.44
N THR A 130 -2.87 5.18 -8.16
CA THR A 130 -1.59 4.68 -7.66
C THR A 130 -1.24 3.32 -8.28
N LEU A 131 -2.21 2.41 -8.35
CA LEU A 131 -2.02 1.11 -9.00
C LEU A 131 -1.67 1.27 -10.48
N LYS A 132 -2.37 2.16 -11.16
CA LYS A 132 -2.12 2.42 -12.58
C LYS A 132 -0.69 2.90 -12.81
N LYS A 133 -0.22 3.80 -11.96
CA LYS A 133 1.15 4.30 -12.06
C LYS A 133 2.18 3.22 -11.74
N ALA A 134 1.88 2.34 -10.79
CA ALA A 134 2.76 1.22 -10.47
C ALA A 134 2.88 0.26 -11.66
N GLU A 135 1.76 -0.07 -12.29
CA GLU A 135 1.77 -0.95 -13.46
C GLU A 135 2.56 -0.33 -14.60
N ALA A 136 2.41 0.97 -14.83
CA ALA A 136 3.17 1.67 -15.85
C ALA A 136 4.66 1.66 -15.56
N ALA A 137 5.05 1.87 -14.30
CA ALA A 137 6.45 1.84 -13.89
C ALA A 137 7.07 0.47 -14.12
N LEU A 138 6.33 -0.59 -13.80
CA LEU A 138 6.83 -1.96 -14.01
C LEU A 138 7.00 -2.29 -15.49
N LYS A 139 6.10 -1.81 -16.32
CA LYS A 139 6.22 -2.01 -17.77
C LYS A 139 7.42 -1.25 -18.34
N GLY A 140 7.70 -0.06 -17.82
CA GLY A 140 8.81 0.76 -18.28
C GLY A 140 10.18 0.22 -17.87
N GLU A 141 10.23 -0.68 -16.90
CA GLU A 141 11.48 -1.27 -16.42
C GLU A 141 11.93 -2.49 -17.22
N LYS A 142 11.28 -2.80 -18.29
CA LYS A 142 11.74 -3.90 -19.11
C LYS A 142 13.13 -3.59 -19.66
N GLY A 143 14.08 -4.21 -19.03
CA GLY A 143 15.45 -4.12 -19.47
C GLY A 143 15.72 -5.06 -20.60
#